data_a6b209b8edd08732829d8e8437e0c0c4
#
_entry.id   a6b209b8edd08732829d8e8437e0c0c4
#
_cell.length_a   1.000
_cell.length_b   1.000
_cell.length_c   1.000
_cell.angle_alpha   90.00
_cell.angle_beta   90.00
_cell.angle_gamma   90.00
#
_symmetry.space_group_name_H-M   'P 1'
#
loop_
_entity.id
_entity.type
_entity.pdbx_description
1 polymer ?
#
loop_
_entity_poly.entity_id
_entity_poly.type
_entity_poly.pdbx_seq_one_letter_code
_entity_poly.pdbx_strand_id
1 'polypeptide(L)'
;MEEINIIASAQAVYFENPSNFYKVVRVFVEEDPQQVIQNDEIVMTGQFISLQMDTSYEFFGQLVQHPKYGQQFAVSHYRQIAPQSKEGLVNYLSSDRFKGIGIRTAEKIIDCLGEDAIDQILNDPACLDKVPGLSAKNAKNLTDSLLTHQGTERIFVQLNLWGFGPKIAEKIYKIYQTETINKINDNPYELIEKIEGIGFQKVDQLAINLGFEPSASQRLSAAWVEVVKQICYQQGNTSVSVPLAQKKAQSLLERCQSVLILKEDLIQALDEAILQERLILDQESLMLPSIFYAEYGASQKIHRFMQESQHFDIEDDEIDQAINEIEDLLEIIYDSQQKAALKLAIQSPMSIIT
;
A
#
# COMPACT_ATOMS: atom_id res chain seq x y z
N MET A 1 -19.62 -22.08 -6.28
CA MET A 1 -20.56 -21.91 -5.15
C MET A 1 -21.06 -20.49 -5.28
N GLU A 2 -22.36 -20.29 -5.21
CA GLU A 2 -22.94 -18.95 -5.32
C GLU A 2 -22.55 -18.13 -4.08
N GLU A 3 -22.21 -16.88 -4.29
CA GLU A 3 -21.93 -15.93 -3.23
C GLU A 3 -23.23 -15.52 -2.58
N ILE A 4 -23.28 -15.58 -1.25
CA ILE A 4 -24.47 -15.26 -0.45
C ILE A 4 -24.28 -13.82 0.05
N ASN A 5 -25.36 -13.04 0.10
CA ASN A 5 -25.36 -11.74 0.76
C ASN A 5 -26.34 -11.70 1.93
N ILE A 6 -25.93 -11.11 3.03
CA ILE A 6 -26.76 -10.91 4.22
C ILE A 6 -26.52 -9.51 4.81
N ILE A 7 -27.56 -8.94 5.41
CA ILE A 7 -27.46 -7.70 6.18
C ILE A 7 -27.41 -8.07 7.65
N ALA A 8 -26.40 -7.58 8.34
CA ALA A 8 -26.18 -7.89 9.75
C ALA A 8 -25.43 -6.77 10.48
N SER A 9 -25.60 -6.70 11.80
CA SER A 9 -24.86 -5.78 12.67
C SER A 9 -23.93 -6.53 13.62
N ALA A 10 -22.71 -5.99 13.80
CA ALA A 10 -21.71 -6.59 14.67
C ALA A 10 -22.09 -6.41 16.14
N GLN A 11 -22.11 -7.53 16.89
CA GLN A 11 -22.48 -7.54 18.30
C GLN A 11 -21.30 -7.80 19.24
N ALA A 12 -20.36 -8.64 18.83
CA ALA A 12 -19.18 -8.95 19.64
C ALA A 12 -18.00 -9.39 18.76
N VAL A 13 -16.81 -8.93 19.06
CA VAL A 13 -15.56 -9.42 18.46
C VAL A 13 -14.97 -10.49 19.38
N TYR A 14 -14.91 -11.73 18.91
CA TYR A 14 -14.34 -12.85 19.66
C TYR A 14 -12.82 -12.96 19.49
N PHE A 15 -12.33 -12.56 18.34
CA PHE A 15 -10.90 -12.56 18.02
C PHE A 15 -10.59 -11.45 17.02
N GLU A 16 -9.45 -10.80 17.21
CA GLU A 16 -8.90 -9.82 16.28
C GLU A 16 -7.40 -10.03 16.13
N ASN A 17 -6.94 -10.07 14.88
CA ASN A 17 -5.52 -10.01 14.56
C ASN A 17 -5.19 -8.62 13.99
N PRO A 18 -4.54 -7.74 14.76
CA PRO A 18 -4.23 -6.38 14.32
C PRO A 18 -3.28 -6.33 13.11
N SER A 19 -2.56 -7.43 12.86
CA SER A 19 -1.58 -7.48 11.77
C SER A 19 -2.19 -7.61 10.39
N ASN A 20 -3.39 -8.19 10.28
CA ASN A 20 -4.06 -8.43 9.00
C ASN A 20 -5.56 -8.11 9.03
N PHE A 21 -6.05 -7.45 10.10
CA PHE A 21 -7.47 -7.11 10.33
C PHE A 21 -8.44 -8.30 10.30
N TYR A 22 -7.91 -9.53 10.39
CA TYR A 22 -8.77 -10.70 10.49
C TYR A 22 -9.49 -10.71 11.82
N LYS A 23 -10.82 -10.83 11.76
CA LYS A 23 -11.67 -10.91 12.96
C LYS A 23 -12.58 -12.11 12.89
N VAL A 24 -12.95 -12.58 14.07
CA VAL A 24 -14.06 -13.51 14.30
C VAL A 24 -15.11 -12.72 15.08
N VAL A 25 -16.25 -12.48 14.46
CA VAL A 25 -17.26 -11.55 14.95
C VAL A 25 -18.59 -12.27 15.04
N ARG A 26 -19.30 -12.10 16.18
CA ARG A 26 -20.70 -12.46 16.26
C ARG A 26 -21.53 -11.29 15.73
N VAL A 27 -22.43 -11.59 14.82
CA VAL A 27 -23.35 -10.62 14.24
C VAL A 27 -24.80 -11.03 14.46
N PHE A 28 -25.66 -10.04 14.55
CA PHE A 28 -27.10 -10.20 14.49
C PHE A 28 -27.54 -10.01 13.04
N VAL A 29 -28.26 -10.98 12.49
CA VAL A 29 -28.74 -10.98 11.10
C VAL A 29 -30.05 -10.19 11.05
N GLU A 30 -30.04 -9.12 10.28
CA GLU A 30 -31.19 -8.24 10.08
C GLU A 30 -32.01 -8.67 8.87
N GLU A 31 -31.30 -9.04 7.77
CA GLU A 31 -31.93 -9.57 6.55
C GLU A 31 -31.09 -10.71 5.96
N ASP A 32 -31.76 -11.78 5.60
CA ASP A 32 -31.19 -12.93 4.87
C ASP A 32 -32.12 -13.25 3.68
N PRO A 33 -31.90 -12.60 2.52
CA PRO A 33 -32.75 -12.76 1.34
C PRO A 33 -32.82 -14.20 0.81
N GLN A 34 -31.75 -14.98 1.05
CA GLN A 34 -31.65 -16.36 0.58
C GLN A 34 -32.10 -17.41 1.62
N GLN A 35 -32.40 -16.94 2.84
CA GLN A 35 -32.86 -17.78 3.97
C GLN A 35 -31.92 -18.94 4.29
N VAL A 36 -30.60 -18.67 4.24
CA VAL A 36 -29.57 -19.69 4.45
C VAL A 36 -29.13 -19.81 5.91
N ILE A 37 -29.46 -18.81 6.73
CA ILE A 37 -29.11 -18.75 8.16
C ILE A 37 -30.32 -19.14 8.98
N GLN A 38 -30.17 -20.14 9.87
CA GLN A 38 -31.27 -20.70 10.65
C GLN A 38 -31.60 -19.90 11.92
N ASN A 39 -30.67 -19.09 12.41
CA ASN A 39 -30.82 -18.30 13.63
C ASN A 39 -30.55 -16.81 13.32
N ASP A 40 -31.07 -15.93 14.18
CA ASP A 40 -30.86 -14.49 14.05
C ASP A 40 -29.42 -14.06 14.34
N GLU A 41 -28.53 -14.97 14.74
CA GLU A 41 -27.14 -14.74 15.02
C GLU A 41 -26.25 -15.74 14.29
N ILE A 42 -25.11 -15.26 13.74
CA ILE A 42 -24.08 -16.11 13.15
C ILE A 42 -22.69 -15.57 13.48
N VAL A 43 -21.71 -16.47 13.48
CA VAL A 43 -20.30 -16.07 13.57
C VAL A 43 -19.77 -15.82 12.18
N MET A 44 -19.25 -14.61 11.96
CA MET A 44 -18.57 -14.22 10.74
C MET A 44 -17.07 -14.25 10.92
N THR A 45 -16.38 -14.67 9.87
CA THR A 45 -14.91 -14.66 9.81
C THR A 45 -14.47 -13.96 8.54
N GLY A 46 -13.47 -13.09 8.65
CA GLY A 46 -12.98 -12.34 7.50
C GLY A 46 -12.02 -11.23 7.88
N GLN A 47 -11.68 -10.41 6.91
CA GLN A 47 -10.85 -9.23 7.11
C GLN A 47 -11.74 -7.99 7.16
N PHE A 48 -11.78 -7.35 8.33
CA PHE A 48 -12.63 -6.18 8.56
C PHE A 48 -11.77 -4.98 8.96
N ILE A 49 -11.62 -4.02 8.05
CA ILE A 49 -10.78 -2.82 8.26
C ILE A 49 -11.45 -1.86 9.25
N SER A 50 -12.75 -1.62 9.07
CA SER A 50 -13.50 -0.62 9.84
C SER A 50 -14.88 -1.16 10.23
N LEU A 51 -14.91 -2.26 10.98
CA LEU A 51 -16.18 -2.78 11.50
C LEU A 51 -16.52 -2.07 12.81
N GLN A 52 -17.67 -1.40 12.84
CA GLN A 52 -18.21 -0.77 14.05
C GLN A 52 -19.30 -1.63 14.64
N MET A 53 -19.36 -1.62 15.99
CA MET A 53 -20.43 -2.32 16.72
C MET A 53 -21.77 -1.63 16.47
N ASP A 54 -22.84 -2.41 16.52
CA ASP A 54 -24.23 -1.92 16.37
C ASP A 54 -24.48 -1.10 15.09
N THR A 55 -23.67 -1.38 14.05
CA THR A 55 -23.79 -0.76 12.73
C THR A 55 -24.12 -1.84 11.71
N SER A 56 -25.11 -1.58 10.85
CA SER A 56 -25.55 -2.52 9.82
C SER A 56 -24.60 -2.50 8.62
N TYR A 57 -24.25 -3.70 8.18
CA TYR A 57 -23.43 -3.94 7.00
C TYR A 57 -24.07 -4.99 6.11
N GLU A 58 -23.91 -4.85 4.81
CA GLU A 58 -24.17 -5.93 3.87
C GLU A 58 -22.87 -6.73 3.70
N PHE A 59 -22.94 -7.99 4.06
CA PHE A 59 -21.80 -8.92 3.98
C PHE A 59 -22.01 -9.89 2.82
N PHE A 60 -20.97 -10.11 2.07
CA PHE A 60 -20.90 -11.05 0.95
C PHE A 60 -19.93 -12.16 1.28
N GLY A 61 -20.32 -13.41 1.04
CA GLY A 61 -19.45 -14.53 1.38
C GLY A 61 -20.10 -15.89 1.19
N GLN A 62 -19.63 -16.87 1.95
CA GLN A 62 -20.08 -18.25 1.87
C GLN A 62 -20.25 -18.86 3.26
N LEU A 63 -21.21 -19.76 3.40
CA LEU A 63 -21.33 -20.59 4.59
C LEU A 63 -20.26 -21.68 4.57
N VAL A 64 -19.49 -21.75 5.65
CA VAL A 64 -18.44 -22.74 5.84
C VAL A 64 -18.66 -23.51 7.14
N GLN A 65 -18.33 -24.81 7.14
CA GLN A 65 -18.44 -25.65 8.33
C GLN A 65 -17.06 -25.75 9.00
N HIS A 66 -16.93 -25.12 10.16
CA HIS A 66 -15.71 -25.22 10.95
C HIS A 66 -15.74 -26.48 11.84
N PRO A 67 -14.68 -27.32 11.87
CA PRO A 67 -14.71 -28.60 12.60
C PRO A 67 -15.01 -28.49 14.10
N LYS A 68 -14.60 -27.37 14.72
CA LYS A 68 -14.74 -27.15 16.17
C LYS A 68 -15.86 -26.16 16.53
N TYR A 69 -16.15 -25.19 15.68
CA TYR A 69 -17.02 -24.05 16.01
C TYR A 69 -18.33 -24.04 15.22
N GLY A 70 -18.60 -25.09 14.44
CA GLY A 70 -19.85 -25.22 13.69
C GLY A 70 -19.92 -24.35 12.44
N GLN A 71 -21.13 -23.97 12.07
CA GLN A 71 -21.36 -23.15 10.88
C GLN A 71 -20.91 -21.72 11.09
N GLN A 72 -20.17 -21.18 10.13
CA GLN A 72 -19.67 -19.81 10.11
C GLN A 72 -19.91 -19.19 8.74
N PHE A 73 -19.98 -17.88 8.67
CA PHE A 73 -20.04 -17.14 7.42
C PHE A 73 -18.64 -16.55 7.10
N ALA A 74 -18.00 -17.09 6.09
CA ALA A 74 -16.71 -16.60 5.62
C ALA A 74 -16.93 -15.40 4.69
N VAL A 75 -16.64 -14.21 5.18
CA VAL A 75 -16.83 -12.94 4.47
C VAL A 75 -15.74 -12.74 3.43
N SER A 76 -16.13 -12.55 2.18
CA SER A 76 -15.24 -12.16 1.08
C SER A 76 -15.06 -10.64 1.03
N HIS A 77 -16.17 -9.91 1.14
CA HIS A 77 -16.20 -8.46 1.24
C HIS A 77 -17.45 -7.99 1.98
N TYR A 78 -17.47 -6.73 2.35
CA TYR A 78 -18.60 -6.12 3.04
C TYR A 78 -18.69 -4.63 2.71
N ARG A 79 -19.88 -4.08 2.84
CA ARG A 79 -20.11 -2.63 2.75
C ARG A 79 -21.00 -2.18 3.89
N GLN A 80 -20.73 -1.01 4.41
CA GLN A 80 -21.62 -0.38 5.38
C GLN A 80 -22.89 0.07 4.65
N ILE A 81 -24.03 -0.28 5.20
CA ILE A 81 -25.30 0.27 4.73
C ILE A 81 -25.80 1.31 5.71
N ALA A 82 -26.53 2.29 5.19
CA ALA A 82 -27.20 3.24 6.05
C ALA A 82 -28.27 2.50 6.87
N PRO A 83 -28.33 2.73 8.19
CA PRO A 83 -29.37 2.12 9.01
C PRO A 83 -30.75 2.47 8.47
N GLN A 84 -31.64 1.49 8.38
CA GLN A 84 -33.02 1.71 7.89
C GLN A 84 -33.96 2.25 8.98
N SER A 85 -33.56 2.21 10.25
CA SER A 85 -34.35 2.75 11.34
C SER A 85 -34.06 4.24 11.56
N LYS A 86 -35.07 5.02 11.91
CA LYS A 86 -34.96 6.46 12.24
C LYS A 86 -33.88 6.73 13.30
N GLU A 87 -33.81 5.94 14.37
CA GLU A 87 -32.81 6.06 15.43
C GLU A 87 -31.40 5.76 14.92
N GLY A 88 -31.25 4.71 14.10
CA GLY A 88 -29.97 4.33 13.47
C GLY A 88 -29.44 5.43 12.54
N LEU A 89 -30.32 6.02 11.71
CA LEU A 89 -29.98 7.13 10.83
C LEU A 89 -29.55 8.38 11.61
N VAL A 90 -30.23 8.71 12.72
CA VAL A 90 -29.85 9.82 13.60
C VAL A 90 -28.47 9.58 14.22
N ASN A 91 -28.22 8.38 14.74
CA ASN A 91 -26.93 8.00 15.30
C ASN A 91 -25.83 8.04 14.24
N TYR A 92 -26.08 7.54 13.03
CA TYR A 92 -25.16 7.57 11.92
C TYR A 92 -24.76 9.00 11.53
N LEU A 93 -25.75 9.87 11.28
CA LEU A 93 -25.50 11.27 10.87
C LEU A 93 -24.90 12.13 11.99
N SER A 94 -25.10 11.78 13.27
CA SER A 94 -24.53 12.50 14.42
C SER A 94 -23.15 11.99 14.85
N SER A 95 -22.59 10.98 14.17
CA SER A 95 -21.29 10.42 14.48
C SER A 95 -20.14 11.39 14.16
N ASP A 96 -18.94 11.14 14.70
CA ASP A 96 -17.73 11.94 14.48
C ASP A 96 -17.32 12.08 13.00
N ARG A 97 -17.91 11.28 12.12
CA ARG A 97 -17.70 11.32 10.66
C ARG A 97 -18.25 12.60 10.03
N PHE A 98 -19.34 13.15 10.59
CA PHE A 98 -20.05 14.31 10.03
C PHE A 98 -19.88 15.53 10.92
N LYS A 99 -18.74 16.20 10.78
CA LYS A 99 -18.40 17.37 11.60
C LYS A 99 -19.44 18.47 11.46
N GLY A 100 -19.99 18.90 12.60
CA GLY A 100 -21.00 19.95 12.68
C GLY A 100 -22.45 19.45 12.62
N ILE A 101 -22.68 18.15 12.54
CA ILE A 101 -23.98 17.52 12.63
C ILE A 101 -24.08 16.84 14.01
N GLY A 102 -24.74 17.47 14.96
CA GLY A 102 -25.05 16.85 16.25
C GLY A 102 -26.41 16.15 16.22
N ILE A 103 -26.73 15.39 17.26
CA ILE A 103 -27.96 14.59 17.39
C ILE A 103 -29.22 15.39 17.01
N ARG A 104 -29.39 16.60 17.57
CA ARG A 104 -30.56 17.46 17.26
C ARG A 104 -30.63 17.89 15.79
N THR A 105 -29.49 18.04 15.13
CA THR A 105 -29.45 18.39 13.70
C THR A 105 -29.77 17.15 12.85
N ALA A 106 -29.23 16.01 13.23
CA ALA A 106 -29.53 14.73 12.59
C ALA A 106 -31.03 14.37 12.69
N GLU A 107 -31.64 14.54 13.88
CA GLU A 107 -33.08 14.37 14.07
C GLU A 107 -33.90 15.23 13.10
N LYS A 108 -33.58 16.52 12.98
CA LYS A 108 -34.27 17.44 12.06
C LYS A 108 -34.10 17.04 10.59
N ILE A 109 -32.91 16.53 10.21
CA ILE A 109 -32.67 16.03 8.86
C ILE A 109 -33.57 14.85 8.58
N ILE A 110 -33.61 13.86 9.49
CA ILE A 110 -34.42 12.66 9.32
C ILE A 110 -35.93 12.98 9.43
N ASP A 111 -36.34 13.91 10.30
CA ASP A 111 -37.73 14.35 10.38
C ASP A 111 -38.22 15.03 9.10
N CYS A 112 -37.29 15.72 8.40
CA CYS A 112 -37.62 16.45 7.19
C CYS A 112 -37.57 15.59 5.92
N LEU A 113 -36.57 14.68 5.83
CA LEU A 113 -36.27 13.91 4.63
C LEU A 113 -36.71 12.44 4.70
N GLY A 114 -37.07 11.94 5.90
CA GLY A 114 -37.50 10.56 6.12
C GLY A 114 -36.33 9.54 6.17
N GLU A 115 -36.67 8.27 6.04
CA GLU A 115 -35.72 7.16 6.12
C GLU A 115 -34.78 7.09 4.90
N ASP A 116 -35.20 7.62 3.76
CA ASP A 116 -34.38 7.73 2.53
C ASP A 116 -33.50 8.99 2.50
N ALA A 117 -33.30 9.66 3.64
CA ALA A 117 -32.60 10.94 3.72
C ALA A 117 -31.20 10.90 3.07
N ILE A 118 -30.45 9.84 3.28
CA ILE A 118 -29.09 9.70 2.73
C ILE A 118 -29.11 9.64 1.21
N ASP A 119 -29.99 8.81 0.64
CA ASP A 119 -30.12 8.70 -0.82
C ASP A 119 -30.64 10.00 -1.45
N GLN A 120 -31.57 10.69 -0.78
CA GLN A 120 -32.03 11.99 -1.24
C GLN A 120 -30.90 13.03 -1.24
N ILE A 121 -30.07 13.10 -0.18
CA ILE A 121 -28.93 14.02 -0.10
C ILE A 121 -27.88 13.72 -1.17
N LEU A 122 -27.61 12.45 -1.43
CA LEU A 122 -26.63 12.04 -2.44
C LEU A 122 -27.10 12.32 -3.86
N ASN A 123 -28.40 12.18 -4.14
CA ASN A 123 -28.98 12.43 -5.46
C ASN A 123 -29.25 13.92 -5.71
N ASP A 124 -29.72 14.65 -4.70
CA ASP A 124 -30.04 16.09 -4.76
C ASP A 124 -29.67 16.78 -3.43
N PRO A 125 -28.42 17.27 -3.29
CA PRO A 125 -27.99 17.98 -2.07
C PRO A 125 -28.85 19.20 -1.70
N ALA A 126 -29.58 19.79 -2.66
CA ALA A 126 -30.46 20.93 -2.39
C ALA A 126 -31.66 20.57 -1.50
N CYS A 127 -31.96 19.27 -1.29
CA CYS A 127 -32.96 18.83 -0.34
C CYS A 127 -32.67 19.30 1.10
N LEU A 128 -31.38 19.50 1.44
CA LEU A 128 -30.95 20.01 2.75
C LEU A 128 -31.34 21.45 3.03
N ASP A 129 -31.65 22.26 2.01
CA ASP A 129 -32.14 23.62 2.17
C ASP A 129 -33.52 23.68 2.85
N LYS A 130 -34.26 22.54 2.82
CA LYS A 130 -35.54 22.39 3.48
C LYS A 130 -35.43 22.13 4.98
N VAL A 131 -34.25 21.81 5.49
CA VAL A 131 -34.02 21.44 6.90
C VAL A 131 -33.90 22.66 7.79
N PRO A 132 -34.84 22.90 8.76
CA PRO A 132 -34.84 24.09 9.56
C PRO A 132 -33.61 24.24 10.46
N GLY A 133 -32.84 25.32 10.27
CA GLY A 133 -31.67 25.65 11.09
C GLY A 133 -30.38 24.93 10.72
N LEU A 134 -30.35 24.22 9.60
CA LEU A 134 -29.12 23.70 9.03
C LEU A 134 -28.39 24.79 8.27
N SER A 135 -27.14 25.08 8.63
CA SER A 135 -26.36 26.10 7.91
C SER A 135 -25.86 25.55 6.57
N ALA A 136 -25.73 26.41 5.56
CA ALA A 136 -25.19 26.02 4.25
C ALA A 136 -23.79 25.37 4.35
N LYS A 137 -22.97 25.79 5.34
CA LYS A 137 -21.67 25.19 5.62
C LYS A 137 -21.80 23.73 6.10
N ASN A 138 -22.72 23.47 7.01
CA ASN A 138 -22.94 22.12 7.55
C ASN A 138 -23.61 21.20 6.51
N ALA A 139 -24.55 21.73 5.71
CA ALA A 139 -25.14 21.02 4.58
C ALA A 139 -24.06 20.57 3.58
N LYS A 140 -23.18 21.49 3.19
CA LYS A 140 -22.05 21.16 2.30
C LYS A 140 -21.11 20.13 2.93
N ASN A 141 -20.69 20.31 4.18
CA ASN A 141 -19.83 19.37 4.88
C ASN A 141 -20.44 17.96 4.95
N LEU A 142 -21.75 17.88 5.22
CA LEU A 142 -22.47 16.61 5.27
C LEU A 142 -22.47 15.93 3.90
N THR A 143 -22.81 16.65 2.84
CA THR A 143 -22.81 16.12 1.47
C THR A 143 -21.41 15.63 1.06
N ASP A 144 -20.38 16.47 1.24
CA ASP A 144 -19.00 16.13 0.90
C ASP A 144 -18.50 14.90 1.68
N SER A 145 -18.88 14.79 2.96
CA SER A 145 -18.55 13.63 3.79
C SER A 145 -19.26 12.36 3.33
N LEU A 146 -20.56 12.43 3.02
CA LEU A 146 -21.32 11.27 2.51
C LEU A 146 -20.74 10.76 1.19
N LEU A 147 -20.46 11.65 0.24
CA LEU A 147 -19.83 11.31 -1.04
C LEU A 147 -18.44 10.69 -0.86
N THR A 148 -17.64 11.23 0.04
CA THR A 148 -16.30 10.73 0.34
C THR A 148 -16.34 9.32 0.94
N HIS A 149 -17.26 9.08 1.87
CA HIS A 149 -17.37 7.77 2.53
C HIS A 149 -17.84 6.68 1.57
N GLN A 150 -18.86 6.92 0.75
CA GLN A 150 -19.29 5.97 -0.27
C GLN A 150 -18.19 5.66 -1.28
N GLY A 151 -17.49 6.71 -1.75
CA GLY A 151 -16.37 6.54 -2.68
C GLY A 151 -15.23 5.71 -2.09
N THR A 152 -14.90 5.97 -0.84
CA THR A 152 -13.83 5.25 -0.13
C THR A 152 -14.16 3.78 0.05
N GLU A 153 -15.34 3.45 0.53
CA GLU A 153 -15.77 2.05 0.72
C GLU A 153 -15.74 1.27 -0.60
N ARG A 154 -16.26 1.86 -1.67
CA ARG A 154 -16.25 1.26 -3.01
C ARG A 154 -14.82 0.95 -3.48
N ILE A 155 -13.86 1.85 -3.20
CA ILE A 155 -12.46 1.64 -3.53
C ILE A 155 -11.89 0.45 -2.77
N PHE A 156 -12.12 0.35 -1.45
CA PHE A 156 -11.63 -0.77 -0.65
C PHE A 156 -12.26 -2.11 -1.05
N VAL A 157 -13.55 -2.12 -1.35
CA VAL A 157 -14.24 -3.31 -1.90
C VAL A 157 -13.58 -3.74 -3.20
N GLN A 158 -13.34 -2.81 -4.13
CA GLN A 158 -12.72 -3.12 -5.41
C GLN A 158 -11.27 -3.63 -5.24
N LEU A 159 -10.50 -3.03 -4.34
CA LEU A 159 -9.13 -3.49 -4.04
C LEU A 159 -9.13 -4.92 -3.46
N ASN A 160 -10.11 -5.24 -2.59
CA ASN A 160 -10.27 -6.59 -2.07
C ASN A 160 -10.66 -7.59 -3.17
N LEU A 161 -11.58 -7.24 -4.07
CA LEU A 161 -11.94 -8.06 -5.24
C LEU A 161 -10.73 -8.31 -6.15
N TRP A 162 -9.82 -7.34 -6.25
CA TRP A 162 -8.54 -7.50 -6.94
C TRP A 162 -7.49 -8.27 -6.12
N GLY A 163 -7.87 -8.78 -4.94
CA GLY A 163 -7.04 -9.62 -4.08
C GLY A 163 -6.00 -8.86 -3.26
N PHE A 164 -6.11 -7.53 -3.12
CA PHE A 164 -5.26 -6.76 -2.21
C PHE A 164 -5.83 -6.82 -0.81
N GLY A 165 -5.10 -7.44 0.11
CA GLY A 165 -5.48 -7.45 1.52
C GLY A 165 -5.43 -6.05 2.16
N PRO A 166 -6.07 -5.88 3.34
CA PRO A 166 -6.32 -4.57 3.94
C PRO A 166 -5.11 -3.65 4.07
N LYS A 167 -3.97 -4.17 4.53
CA LYS A 167 -2.73 -3.39 4.67
C LYS A 167 -2.21 -2.82 3.35
N ILE A 168 -2.31 -3.61 2.29
CA ILE A 168 -1.90 -3.18 0.94
C ILE A 168 -2.92 -2.19 0.39
N ALA A 169 -4.22 -2.46 0.57
CA ALA A 169 -5.29 -1.57 0.16
C ALA A 169 -5.17 -0.18 0.80
N GLU A 170 -4.84 -0.10 2.10
CA GLU A 170 -4.57 1.17 2.78
C GLU A 170 -3.36 1.92 2.19
N LYS A 171 -2.27 1.21 1.89
CA LYS A 171 -1.09 1.82 1.25
C LYS A 171 -1.43 2.37 -0.13
N ILE A 172 -2.20 1.61 -0.93
CA ILE A 172 -2.67 2.03 -2.25
C ILE A 172 -3.55 3.28 -2.12
N TYR A 173 -4.55 3.23 -1.22
CA TYR A 173 -5.46 4.35 -1.01
C TYR A 173 -4.74 5.61 -0.50
N LYS A 174 -3.73 5.48 0.35
CA LYS A 174 -2.92 6.62 0.80
C LYS A 174 -2.26 7.39 -0.34
N ILE A 175 -1.84 6.69 -1.39
CA ILE A 175 -1.14 7.30 -2.53
C ILE A 175 -2.12 7.89 -3.54
N TYR A 176 -3.18 7.14 -3.91
CA TYR A 176 -4.04 7.51 -5.02
C TYR A 176 -5.39 8.11 -4.63
N GLN A 177 -5.77 7.98 -3.35
CA GLN A 177 -7.03 8.50 -2.81
C GLN A 177 -8.24 8.07 -3.68
N THR A 178 -9.10 9.01 -4.06
CA THR A 178 -10.27 8.78 -4.92
C THR A 178 -9.94 8.30 -6.33
N GLU A 179 -8.72 8.58 -6.82
CA GLU A 179 -8.26 8.17 -8.15
C GLU A 179 -7.77 6.72 -8.22
N THR A 180 -7.80 5.99 -7.12
CA THR A 180 -7.26 4.62 -7.00
C THR A 180 -7.71 3.70 -8.14
N ILE A 181 -9.01 3.61 -8.38
CA ILE A 181 -9.58 2.71 -9.39
C ILE A 181 -9.13 3.10 -10.79
N ASN A 182 -9.20 4.41 -11.11
CA ASN A 182 -8.81 4.92 -12.41
C ASN A 182 -7.32 4.66 -12.69
N LYS A 183 -6.45 4.97 -11.71
CA LYS A 183 -5.00 4.77 -11.83
C LYS A 183 -4.61 3.31 -12.03
N ILE A 184 -5.27 2.39 -11.33
CA ILE A 184 -5.01 0.95 -11.49
C ILE A 184 -5.52 0.45 -12.85
N ASN A 185 -6.68 0.93 -13.31
CA ASN A 185 -7.20 0.59 -14.63
C ASN A 185 -6.32 1.14 -15.76
N ASP A 186 -5.75 2.34 -15.59
CA ASP A 186 -4.84 2.95 -16.57
C ASP A 186 -3.49 2.23 -16.64
N ASN A 187 -2.90 1.95 -15.47
CA ASN A 187 -1.62 1.25 -15.39
C ASN A 187 -1.43 0.56 -14.03
N PRO A 188 -1.80 -0.72 -13.89
CA PRO A 188 -1.65 -1.46 -12.64
C PRO A 188 -0.19 -1.67 -12.24
N TYR A 189 0.75 -1.64 -13.19
CA TYR A 189 2.17 -1.92 -12.92
C TYR A 189 2.85 -0.81 -12.11
N GLU A 190 2.30 0.40 -12.04
CA GLU A 190 2.81 1.43 -11.14
C GLU A 190 2.78 1.00 -9.65
N LEU A 191 1.89 0.07 -9.29
CA LEU A 191 1.82 -0.45 -7.93
C LEU A 191 3.12 -1.12 -7.47
N ILE A 192 3.85 -1.77 -8.39
CA ILE A 192 5.12 -2.47 -8.08
C ILE A 192 6.20 -1.49 -7.63
N GLU A 193 6.20 -0.30 -8.20
CA GLU A 193 7.20 0.72 -7.92
C GLU A 193 6.84 1.57 -6.70
N LYS A 194 5.55 1.89 -6.55
CA LYS A 194 5.08 2.84 -5.54
C LYS A 194 4.70 2.18 -4.21
N ILE A 195 4.44 0.86 -4.20
CA ILE A 195 3.93 0.17 -3.02
C ILE A 195 4.83 -0.99 -2.63
N GLU A 196 5.53 -0.83 -1.53
CA GLU A 196 6.34 -1.91 -0.96
C GLU A 196 5.47 -3.10 -0.53
N GLY A 197 5.91 -4.30 -0.96
CA GLY A 197 5.23 -5.56 -0.65
C GLY A 197 4.27 -6.05 -1.75
N ILE A 198 4.19 -5.34 -2.88
CA ILE A 198 3.51 -5.81 -4.08
C ILE A 198 4.53 -6.32 -5.10
N GLY A 199 4.46 -7.61 -5.44
CA GLY A 199 5.35 -8.22 -6.44
C GLY A 199 4.73 -8.25 -7.83
N PHE A 200 5.60 -8.35 -8.86
CA PHE A 200 5.22 -8.36 -10.28
C PHE A 200 4.14 -9.40 -10.61
N GLN A 201 4.28 -10.64 -10.15
CA GLN A 201 3.35 -11.71 -10.48
C GLN A 201 1.90 -11.41 -10.09
N LYS A 202 1.69 -10.78 -8.92
CA LYS A 202 0.36 -10.42 -8.44
C LYS A 202 -0.27 -9.33 -9.30
N VAL A 203 0.51 -8.31 -9.65
CA VAL A 203 0.04 -7.20 -10.50
C VAL A 203 -0.19 -7.68 -11.92
N ASP A 204 0.66 -8.56 -12.44
CA ASP A 204 0.51 -9.15 -13.77
C ASP A 204 -0.80 -9.96 -13.90
N GLN A 205 -1.14 -10.74 -12.87
CA GLN A 205 -2.43 -11.43 -12.82
C GLN A 205 -3.62 -10.46 -12.80
N LEU A 206 -3.52 -9.36 -12.05
CA LEU A 206 -4.53 -8.31 -12.05
C LEU A 206 -4.66 -7.67 -13.44
N ALA A 207 -3.53 -7.32 -14.07
CA ALA A 207 -3.52 -6.70 -15.39
C ALA A 207 -4.20 -7.58 -16.45
N ILE A 208 -3.96 -8.91 -16.41
CA ILE A 208 -4.64 -9.88 -17.27
C ILE A 208 -6.16 -9.81 -17.06
N ASN A 209 -6.61 -9.80 -15.81
CA ASN A 209 -8.04 -9.74 -15.48
C ASN A 209 -8.67 -8.40 -15.91
N LEU A 210 -7.87 -7.33 -15.99
CA LEU A 210 -8.29 -6.02 -16.50
C LEU A 210 -8.22 -5.92 -18.03
N GLY A 211 -7.76 -6.98 -18.73
CA GLY A 211 -7.71 -7.05 -20.19
C GLY A 211 -6.44 -6.47 -20.83
N PHE A 212 -5.36 -6.31 -20.06
CA PHE A 212 -4.08 -5.90 -20.63
C PHE A 212 -3.48 -7.02 -21.49
N GLU A 213 -3.03 -6.64 -22.68
CA GLU A 213 -2.38 -7.55 -23.60
C GLU A 213 -1.02 -8.04 -23.09
N PRO A 214 -0.62 -9.28 -23.38
CA PRO A 214 0.68 -9.83 -22.98
C PRO A 214 1.89 -9.01 -23.44
N SER A 215 1.78 -8.33 -24.57
CA SER A 215 2.80 -7.47 -25.17
C SER A 215 2.63 -5.98 -24.79
N ALA A 216 1.71 -5.64 -23.86
CA ALA A 216 1.51 -4.26 -23.45
C ALA A 216 2.82 -3.63 -22.96
N SER A 217 3.15 -2.44 -23.45
CA SER A 217 4.38 -1.72 -23.13
C SER A 217 4.57 -1.53 -21.63
N GLN A 218 3.49 -1.21 -20.89
CA GLN A 218 3.50 -1.08 -19.42
C GLN A 218 3.95 -2.38 -18.74
N ARG A 219 3.50 -3.54 -19.24
CA ARG A 219 3.88 -4.86 -18.74
C ARG A 219 5.36 -5.14 -18.96
N LEU A 220 5.81 -4.95 -20.19
CA LEU A 220 7.20 -5.24 -20.57
C LEU A 220 8.18 -4.31 -19.86
N SER A 221 7.86 -3.02 -19.79
CA SER A 221 8.64 -2.01 -19.09
C SER A 221 8.72 -2.30 -17.57
N ALA A 222 7.62 -2.70 -16.95
CA ALA A 222 7.60 -3.08 -15.54
C ALA A 222 8.45 -4.34 -15.25
N ALA A 223 8.51 -5.29 -16.19
CA ALA A 223 9.37 -6.47 -16.03
C ALA A 223 10.85 -6.11 -16.01
N TRP A 224 11.29 -5.15 -16.84
CA TRP A 224 12.66 -4.64 -16.80
C TRP A 224 13.00 -4.02 -15.44
N VAL A 225 12.14 -3.11 -14.96
CA VAL A 225 12.34 -2.43 -13.67
C VAL A 225 12.37 -3.45 -12.51
N GLU A 226 11.44 -4.40 -12.50
CA GLU A 226 11.38 -5.43 -11.45
C GLU A 226 12.63 -6.30 -11.43
N VAL A 227 13.13 -6.71 -12.58
CA VAL A 227 14.35 -7.55 -12.67
C VAL A 227 15.58 -6.79 -12.18
N VAL A 228 15.75 -5.54 -12.61
CA VAL A 228 16.87 -4.70 -12.13
C VAL A 228 16.76 -4.51 -10.61
N LYS A 229 15.57 -4.20 -10.11
CA LYS A 229 15.28 -4.07 -8.68
C LYS A 229 15.63 -5.34 -7.89
N GLN A 230 15.19 -6.50 -8.36
CA GLN A 230 15.48 -7.78 -7.70
C GLN A 230 16.98 -8.07 -7.64
N ILE A 231 17.71 -7.87 -8.73
CA ILE A 231 19.15 -8.13 -8.77
C ILE A 231 19.89 -7.14 -7.86
N CYS A 232 19.56 -5.85 -7.90
CA CYS A 232 20.21 -4.85 -7.07
C CYS A 232 19.97 -5.12 -5.58
N TYR A 233 18.73 -5.32 -5.15
CA TYR A 233 18.42 -5.46 -3.71
C TYR A 233 18.72 -6.84 -3.13
N GLN A 234 18.58 -7.93 -3.91
CA GLN A 234 18.81 -9.27 -3.39
C GLN A 234 20.29 -9.69 -3.43
N GLN A 235 21.07 -9.15 -4.38
CA GLN A 235 22.47 -9.53 -4.57
C GLN A 235 23.45 -8.42 -4.17
N GLY A 236 22.95 -7.27 -3.73
CA GLY A 236 23.79 -6.12 -3.34
C GLY A 236 24.49 -5.44 -4.51
N ASN A 237 23.97 -5.61 -5.74
CA ASN A 237 24.52 -4.96 -6.92
C ASN A 237 23.98 -3.53 -7.07
N THR A 238 24.75 -2.64 -7.65
CA THR A 238 24.31 -1.28 -7.98
C THR A 238 23.88 -1.16 -9.44
N SER A 239 24.34 -2.07 -10.30
CA SER A 239 23.99 -2.10 -11.72
C SER A 239 23.84 -3.54 -12.23
N VAL A 240 23.19 -3.66 -13.38
CA VAL A 240 22.93 -4.94 -14.05
C VAL A 240 23.20 -4.82 -15.53
N SER A 241 23.99 -5.70 -16.12
CA SER A 241 24.22 -5.67 -17.57
C SER A 241 22.94 -5.89 -18.35
N VAL A 242 22.77 -5.14 -19.46
CA VAL A 242 21.57 -5.21 -20.31
C VAL A 242 21.26 -6.66 -20.76
N PRO A 243 22.25 -7.47 -21.23
CA PRO A 243 21.96 -8.85 -21.66
C PRO A 243 21.43 -9.75 -20.53
N LEU A 244 21.95 -9.57 -19.31
CA LEU A 244 21.48 -10.33 -18.15
C LEU A 244 20.06 -9.93 -17.75
N ALA A 245 19.80 -8.63 -17.70
CA ALA A 245 18.49 -8.10 -17.37
C ALA A 245 17.45 -8.53 -18.42
N GLN A 246 17.78 -8.46 -19.71
CA GLN A 246 16.92 -8.91 -20.81
C GLN A 246 16.52 -10.38 -20.67
N LYS A 247 17.50 -11.26 -20.47
CA LYS A 247 17.24 -12.70 -20.28
C LYS A 247 16.32 -12.96 -19.10
N LYS A 248 16.52 -12.25 -17.99
CA LYS A 248 15.69 -12.41 -16.79
C LYS A 248 14.30 -11.81 -16.96
N ALA A 249 14.16 -10.65 -17.61
CA ALA A 249 12.88 -10.04 -17.92
C ALA A 249 12.02 -10.93 -18.82
N GLN A 250 12.62 -11.48 -19.88
CA GLN A 250 11.95 -12.44 -20.74
C GLN A 250 11.49 -13.68 -19.96
N SER A 251 12.36 -14.25 -19.13
CA SER A 251 12.01 -15.41 -18.29
C SER A 251 10.92 -15.11 -17.26
N LEU A 252 10.88 -13.90 -16.71
CA LEU A 252 9.82 -13.45 -15.80
C LEU A 252 8.47 -13.39 -16.52
N LEU A 253 8.44 -12.75 -17.67
CA LEU A 253 7.24 -12.57 -18.50
C LEU A 253 6.66 -13.90 -18.99
N GLU A 254 7.50 -14.80 -19.51
CA GLU A 254 7.11 -16.12 -20.00
C GLU A 254 6.62 -17.05 -18.90
N ARG A 255 7.17 -16.92 -17.68
CA ARG A 255 6.72 -17.68 -16.51
C ARG A 255 5.35 -17.24 -15.98
N CYS A 256 5.04 -15.95 -16.07
CA CYS A 256 3.74 -15.41 -15.66
C CYS A 256 2.65 -15.73 -16.69
N GLN A 257 3.00 -15.76 -17.97
CA GLN A 257 2.12 -16.13 -19.08
C GLN A 257 2.91 -16.90 -20.13
N SER A 258 2.39 -18.03 -20.56
CA SER A 258 3.00 -18.86 -21.62
C SER A 258 2.80 -18.24 -23.02
N VAL A 259 3.22 -17.00 -23.18
CA VAL A 259 3.13 -16.26 -24.45
C VAL A 259 4.54 -15.86 -24.88
N LEU A 260 4.83 -16.05 -26.15
CA LEU A 260 6.11 -15.63 -26.73
C LEU A 260 6.18 -14.11 -26.82
N ILE A 261 7.19 -13.52 -26.17
CA ILE A 261 7.47 -12.09 -26.24
C ILE A 261 8.55 -11.86 -27.29
N LEU A 262 8.28 -10.98 -28.25
CA LEU A 262 9.26 -10.62 -29.26
C LEU A 262 10.39 -9.78 -28.63
N LYS A 263 11.61 -10.00 -29.10
CA LYS A 263 12.77 -9.26 -28.57
C LYS A 263 12.67 -7.76 -28.89
N GLU A 264 12.13 -7.44 -30.04
CA GLU A 264 11.93 -6.07 -30.50
C GLU A 264 10.99 -5.30 -29.56
N ASP A 265 9.88 -5.91 -29.15
CA ASP A 265 8.93 -5.29 -28.20
C ASP A 265 9.59 -5.07 -26.82
N LEU A 266 10.40 -6.03 -26.40
CA LEU A 266 11.10 -5.94 -25.11
C LEU A 266 12.17 -4.83 -25.13
N ILE A 267 12.88 -4.65 -26.25
CA ILE A 267 13.85 -3.57 -26.42
C ILE A 267 13.15 -2.22 -26.45
N GLN A 268 12.07 -2.08 -27.19
CA GLN A 268 11.28 -0.85 -27.22
C GLN A 268 10.76 -0.48 -25.81
N ALA A 269 10.31 -1.45 -25.04
CA ALA A 269 9.86 -1.22 -23.67
C ALA A 269 11.00 -0.80 -22.73
N LEU A 270 12.25 -1.22 -23.00
CA LEU A 270 13.42 -0.72 -22.28
C LEU A 270 13.68 0.75 -22.61
N ASP A 271 13.64 1.12 -23.88
CA ASP A 271 13.82 2.52 -24.31
C ASP A 271 12.76 3.43 -23.65
N GLU A 272 11.52 2.97 -23.56
CA GLU A 272 10.46 3.69 -22.87
C GLU A 272 10.72 3.80 -21.35
N ALA A 273 11.21 2.74 -20.71
CA ALA A 273 11.56 2.78 -19.27
C ALA A 273 12.69 3.77 -18.98
N ILE A 274 13.66 3.87 -19.89
CA ILE A 274 14.76 4.85 -19.80
C ILE A 274 14.23 6.27 -20.04
N LEU A 275 13.40 6.46 -21.08
CA LEU A 275 12.82 7.78 -21.40
C LEU A 275 11.95 8.31 -20.25
N GLN A 276 11.26 7.42 -19.55
CA GLN A 276 10.43 7.74 -18.38
C GLN A 276 11.25 7.85 -17.06
N GLU A 277 12.56 7.79 -17.14
CA GLU A 277 13.48 7.81 -15.98
C GLU A 277 13.19 6.72 -14.93
N ARG A 278 12.60 5.61 -15.32
CA ARG A 278 12.38 4.45 -14.45
C ARG A 278 13.63 3.58 -14.32
N LEU A 279 14.47 3.60 -15.34
CA LEU A 279 15.81 3.00 -15.38
C LEU A 279 16.80 3.99 -15.95
N ILE A 280 18.04 3.91 -15.50
CA ILE A 280 19.16 4.66 -16.08
C ILE A 280 20.07 3.67 -16.77
N LEU A 281 20.40 3.97 -18.02
CA LEU A 281 21.41 3.26 -18.78
C LEU A 281 22.75 4.00 -18.61
N ASP A 282 23.70 3.35 -17.96
CA ASP A 282 25.09 3.81 -17.86
C ASP A 282 25.99 2.82 -18.59
N GLN A 283 26.57 3.26 -19.69
CA GLN A 283 27.33 2.43 -20.64
C GLN A 283 26.49 1.22 -21.12
N GLU A 284 26.78 0.01 -20.65
CA GLU A 284 26.08 -1.22 -21.01
C GLU A 284 25.30 -1.83 -19.80
N SER A 285 25.09 -1.04 -18.76
CA SER A 285 24.44 -1.49 -17.52
C SER A 285 23.24 -0.64 -17.17
N LEU A 286 22.23 -1.29 -16.61
CA LEU A 286 21.00 -0.66 -16.12
C LEU A 286 21.11 -0.44 -14.61
N MET A 287 20.66 0.72 -14.16
CA MET A 287 20.62 1.09 -12.76
C MET A 287 19.22 1.60 -12.39
N LEU A 288 18.84 1.41 -11.13
CA LEU A 288 17.70 2.15 -10.58
C LEU A 288 18.09 3.61 -10.35
N PRO A 289 17.21 4.59 -10.65
CA PRO A 289 17.51 6.01 -10.44
C PRO A 289 17.96 6.33 -9.02
N SER A 290 17.32 5.73 -8.01
CA SER A 290 17.70 5.92 -6.60
C SER A 290 19.14 5.50 -6.29
N ILE A 291 19.61 4.42 -6.90
CA ILE A 291 20.97 3.91 -6.73
C ILE A 291 21.96 4.78 -7.48
N PHE A 292 21.66 5.11 -8.75
CA PHE A 292 22.52 5.97 -9.57
C PHE A 292 22.75 7.32 -8.90
N TYR A 293 21.69 8.02 -8.47
CA TYR A 293 21.83 9.31 -7.81
C TYR A 293 22.50 9.24 -6.44
N ALA A 294 22.34 8.11 -5.72
CA ALA A 294 23.07 7.89 -4.48
C ALA A 294 24.58 7.73 -4.73
N GLU A 295 25.00 6.94 -5.71
CA GLU A 295 26.41 6.79 -6.09
C GLU A 295 27.00 8.10 -6.61
N TYR A 296 26.27 8.77 -7.51
CA TYR A 296 26.70 10.06 -8.04
C TYR A 296 26.87 11.10 -6.93
N GLY A 297 25.88 11.21 -6.04
CA GLY A 297 25.94 12.14 -4.91
C GLY A 297 27.06 11.79 -3.91
N ALA A 298 27.31 10.51 -3.66
CA ALA A 298 28.42 10.06 -2.82
C ALA A 298 29.76 10.42 -3.46
N SER A 299 29.94 10.14 -4.76
CA SER A 299 31.15 10.50 -5.52
C SER A 299 31.43 12.00 -5.48
N GLN A 300 30.43 12.85 -5.71
CA GLN A 300 30.53 14.30 -5.63
C GLN A 300 30.98 14.77 -4.23
N LYS A 301 30.38 14.22 -3.19
CA LYS A 301 30.72 14.56 -1.81
C LYS A 301 32.13 14.12 -1.43
N ILE A 302 32.54 12.91 -1.83
CA ILE A 302 33.92 12.42 -1.61
C ILE A 302 34.90 13.29 -2.35
N HIS A 303 34.66 13.61 -3.62
CA HIS A 303 35.53 14.45 -4.41
C HIS A 303 35.73 15.85 -3.79
N ARG A 304 34.62 16.50 -3.38
CA ARG A 304 34.65 17.78 -2.69
C ARG A 304 35.40 17.68 -1.36
N PHE A 305 35.15 16.65 -0.58
CA PHE A 305 35.82 16.42 0.68
C PHE A 305 37.33 16.26 0.49
N MET A 306 37.75 15.48 -0.50
CA MET A 306 39.18 15.30 -0.82
C MET A 306 39.88 16.61 -1.28
N GLN A 307 39.11 17.51 -1.94
CA GLN A 307 39.67 18.82 -2.37
C GLN A 307 39.73 19.85 -1.23
N GLU A 308 38.74 19.85 -0.35
CA GLU A 308 38.61 20.85 0.73
C GLU A 308 39.33 20.44 2.03
N SER A 309 39.70 19.16 2.18
CA SER A 309 40.33 18.65 3.40
C SER A 309 41.78 19.13 3.49
N GLN A 310 42.14 19.64 4.67
CA GLN A 310 43.53 19.95 4.98
C GLN A 310 44.31 18.65 5.26
N HIS A 311 45.43 18.47 4.60
CA HIS A 311 46.41 17.46 4.97
C HIS A 311 47.13 17.89 6.23
N PHE A 312 47.10 17.06 7.25
CA PHE A 312 47.93 17.22 8.42
C PHE A 312 49.26 16.51 8.10
N ASP A 313 50.34 17.31 7.97
CA ASP A 313 51.67 16.80 7.69
C ASP A 313 52.28 16.36 9.06
N ILE A 314 51.86 15.18 9.53
CA ILE A 314 52.29 14.58 10.79
C ILE A 314 53.32 13.49 10.44
N GLU A 315 54.51 13.58 10.98
CA GLU A 315 55.56 12.61 10.77
C GLU A 315 55.21 11.24 11.38
N ASP A 316 55.61 10.16 10.72
CA ASP A 316 55.34 8.78 11.19
C ASP A 316 55.85 8.54 12.61
N ASP A 317 56.97 9.13 12.98
CA ASP A 317 57.55 9.00 14.33
C ASP A 317 56.68 9.63 15.40
N GLU A 318 56.01 10.75 15.13
CA GLU A 318 55.09 11.40 16.05
C GLU A 318 53.82 10.54 16.29
N ILE A 319 53.33 9.90 15.20
CA ILE A 319 52.18 9.00 15.30
C ILE A 319 52.56 7.72 16.09
N ASP A 320 53.74 7.16 15.82
CA ASP A 320 54.22 6.00 16.57
C ASP A 320 54.41 6.28 18.05
N GLN A 321 54.96 7.46 18.40
CA GLN A 321 55.05 7.87 19.79
C GLN A 321 53.69 7.98 20.44
N ALA A 322 52.70 8.62 19.79
CA ALA A 322 51.35 8.77 20.34
C ALA A 322 50.65 7.41 20.48
N ILE A 323 50.84 6.46 19.54
CA ILE A 323 50.32 5.11 19.64
C ILE A 323 50.91 4.38 20.85
N ASN A 324 52.22 4.47 21.08
CA ASN A 324 52.90 3.85 22.20
C ASN A 324 52.42 4.43 23.54
N GLU A 325 52.27 5.74 23.65
CA GLU A 325 51.73 6.40 24.85
C GLU A 325 50.28 5.93 25.17
N ILE A 326 49.45 5.70 24.13
CA ILE A 326 48.08 5.16 24.29
C ILE A 326 48.13 3.69 24.69
N GLU A 327 49.01 2.87 24.12
CA GLU A 327 49.19 1.47 24.48
C GLU A 327 49.55 1.34 25.95
N ASP A 328 50.49 2.18 26.44
CA ASP A 328 50.90 2.21 27.85
C ASP A 328 49.78 2.69 28.79
N LEU A 329 49.03 3.74 28.38
CA LEU A 329 47.94 4.31 29.17
C LEU A 329 46.74 3.33 29.33
N LEU A 330 46.43 2.59 28.25
CA LEU A 330 45.29 1.68 28.22
C LEU A 330 45.64 0.23 28.53
N GLU A 331 46.94 -0.07 28.77
CA GLU A 331 47.45 -1.42 28.99
C GLU A 331 47.09 -2.40 27.85
N ILE A 332 47.12 -1.93 26.59
CA ILE A 332 46.81 -2.70 25.38
C ILE A 332 48.02 -2.70 24.44
N ILE A 333 48.06 -3.63 23.51
CA ILE A 333 49.06 -3.71 22.43
C ILE A 333 48.34 -3.84 21.12
N TYR A 334 48.50 -2.86 20.22
CA TYR A 334 47.99 -2.94 18.88
C TYR A 334 48.89 -3.84 18.01
N ASP A 335 48.29 -4.66 17.15
CA ASP A 335 49.07 -5.37 16.14
C ASP A 335 49.53 -4.42 15.03
N SER A 336 50.40 -4.95 14.15
CA SER A 336 51.01 -4.15 13.07
C SER A 336 49.96 -3.62 12.06
N GLN A 337 48.87 -4.37 11.82
CA GLN A 337 47.81 -3.92 10.89
C GLN A 337 46.96 -2.82 11.54
N GLN A 338 46.69 -2.93 12.83
CA GLN A 338 45.97 -1.88 13.58
C GLN A 338 46.77 -0.60 13.62
N LYS A 339 48.10 -0.67 13.89
CA LYS A 339 49.00 0.52 13.83
C LYS A 339 49.05 1.16 12.44
N ALA A 340 49.11 0.33 11.40
CA ALA A 340 49.06 0.81 10.03
C ALA A 340 47.74 1.49 9.66
N ALA A 341 46.61 0.93 10.13
CA ALA A 341 45.29 1.53 9.93
C ALA A 341 45.12 2.88 10.68
N LEU A 342 45.67 2.99 11.90
CA LEU A 342 45.70 4.25 12.66
C LEU A 342 46.51 5.31 11.94
N LYS A 343 47.73 5.00 11.44
CA LYS A 343 48.53 5.90 10.68
C LYS A 343 47.82 6.39 9.41
N LEU A 344 47.26 5.47 8.64
CA LEU A 344 46.49 5.79 7.45
C LEU A 344 45.31 6.72 7.76
N ALA A 345 44.58 6.45 8.87
CA ALA A 345 43.44 7.28 9.26
C ALA A 345 43.85 8.72 9.66
N ILE A 346 45.01 8.88 10.27
CA ILE A 346 45.52 10.21 10.70
C ILE A 346 46.05 11.00 9.51
N GLN A 347 46.81 10.34 8.62
CA GLN A 347 47.50 11.01 7.50
C GLN A 347 46.63 11.19 6.26
N SER A 348 45.49 10.50 6.18
CA SER A 348 44.60 10.57 5.03
C SER A 348 43.36 11.41 5.34
N PRO A 349 42.90 12.27 4.43
CA PRO A 349 41.66 13.02 4.60
C PRO A 349 40.44 12.10 4.67
N MET A 350 40.54 10.88 4.12
CA MET A 350 39.48 9.85 4.19
C MET A 350 40.12 8.47 4.18
N SER A 351 39.68 7.61 5.09
CA SER A 351 40.07 6.21 5.18
C SER A 351 38.87 5.32 5.36
N ILE A 352 38.92 4.08 4.87
CA ILE A 352 37.92 3.05 5.07
C ILE A 352 38.58 1.91 5.84
N ILE A 353 38.06 1.62 7.01
CA ILE A 353 38.49 0.50 7.85
C ILE A 353 37.40 -0.57 7.76
N THR A 354 37.76 -1.79 7.36
CA THR A 354 36.84 -2.92 7.17
C THR A 354 37.21 -4.08 8.10
#